data_3e3403fe6584d124ebe6a89305bad367
#
_entry.id   3e3403fe6584d124ebe6a89305bad367
#
_cell.length_a   1.000
_cell.length_b   1.000
_cell.length_c   1.000
_cell.angle_alpha   90.00
_cell.angle_beta   90.00
_cell.angle_gamma   90.00
#
_symmetry.space_group_name_H-M   'P 1'
#
loop_
_entity.id
_entity.type
_entity.pdbx_description
1 polymer ?
#
loop_
_entity_poly.entity_id
_entity_poly.type
_entity_poly.pdbx_seq_one_letter_code
_entity_poly.pdbx_strand_id
1 'polypeptide(L)'
;MDIIMKSKRPEVNIEYFGQQSRFFNFFEMIVDDLLHGKGIYAETNSGSNGNAFMYAKKGYQVITNDASEYSYSVAKAIMSDNIPTEFNSKYEWLNKYSDSYIGRASVFASVVDLYGYNAEIPSELNSELEEKINEYISYFTKIKNEKIRSFKSYNEDLYNYLRKLRKEKINVDIMFMDFAWPWRDGSKTEEYNTTANIYSNIFEKSKIPNIEIWDKKNVIDNVIKAVKEAKKISKYVLLSNQSSNYPTPEVLEVALLKNGLNYDIRHTMLTDAEYEDNLGKESFFREYLYVIRGDVDD
;
A
#
# COMPACT_ATOMS: atom_id res chain seq x y z
N MET A 1 26.01 4.44 -1.05
CA MET A 1 26.16 4.19 -2.48
C MET A 1 24.81 4.42 -3.12
N ASP A 2 24.68 5.45 -3.96
CA ASP A 2 23.43 5.74 -4.62
C ASP A 2 23.16 4.67 -5.69
N ILE A 3 22.04 3.98 -5.58
CA ILE A 3 21.61 2.98 -6.56
C ILE A 3 20.71 3.72 -7.55
N ILE A 4 21.21 3.94 -8.76
CA ILE A 4 20.41 4.53 -9.84
C ILE A 4 19.66 3.40 -10.52
N MET A 5 18.34 3.42 -10.45
CA MET A 5 17.50 2.39 -11.05
C MET A 5 16.56 3.00 -12.08
N LYS A 6 16.35 2.27 -13.19
CA LYS A 6 15.21 2.57 -14.07
C LYS A 6 13.96 2.02 -13.44
N SER A 7 12.90 2.82 -13.37
CA SER A 7 11.60 2.35 -12.89
C SER A 7 11.08 1.24 -13.80
N LYS A 8 10.66 0.14 -13.21
CA LYS A 8 9.89 -0.90 -13.90
C LYS A 8 8.55 -0.98 -13.20
N ARG A 9 7.49 -0.59 -13.90
CA ARG A 9 6.14 -0.72 -13.35
C ARG A 9 5.85 -2.19 -13.06
N PRO A 10 5.34 -2.55 -11.88
CA PRO A 10 4.96 -3.92 -11.57
C PRO A 10 3.77 -4.34 -12.45
N GLU A 11 3.59 -5.65 -12.57
CA GLU A 11 2.46 -6.22 -13.31
C GLU A 11 1.10 -5.81 -12.71
N VAL A 12 1.06 -5.53 -11.40
CA VAL A 12 -0.12 -4.98 -10.73
C VAL A 12 0.02 -3.46 -10.70
N ASN A 13 -0.54 -2.82 -11.71
CA ASN A 13 -0.57 -1.36 -11.82
C ASN A 13 -2.02 -0.89 -11.69
N ILE A 14 -2.46 -0.73 -10.44
CA ILE A 14 -3.77 -0.15 -10.10
C ILE A 14 -3.49 1.25 -9.59
N GLU A 15 -4.21 2.22 -10.12
CA GLU A 15 -4.12 3.59 -9.63
C GLU A 15 -4.49 3.64 -8.13
N TYR A 16 -3.54 4.04 -7.33
CA TYR A 16 -3.70 4.22 -5.89
C TYR A 16 -2.82 5.38 -5.44
N PHE A 17 -3.37 6.28 -4.66
CA PHE A 17 -2.62 7.40 -4.13
C PHE A 17 -1.43 6.91 -3.28
N GLY A 18 -0.24 7.45 -3.52
CA GLY A 18 0.98 7.02 -2.81
C GLY A 18 1.56 5.69 -3.31
N GLN A 19 1.16 5.20 -4.48
CA GLN A 19 1.69 3.95 -5.02
C GLN A 19 3.20 4.01 -5.23
N GLN A 20 3.92 3.05 -4.62
CA GLN A 20 5.38 2.95 -4.68
C GLN A 20 5.90 1.95 -5.71
N SER A 21 5.07 1.57 -6.66
CA SER A 21 5.39 0.56 -7.67
C SER A 21 6.68 0.83 -8.45
N ARG A 22 7.03 2.10 -8.63
CA ARG A 22 8.28 2.53 -9.29
C ARG A 22 9.54 2.16 -8.52
N PHE A 23 9.45 1.93 -7.21
CA PHE A 23 10.57 1.53 -6.35
C PHE A 23 10.65 0.02 -6.14
N PHE A 24 9.77 -0.77 -6.75
CA PHE A 24 9.68 -2.20 -6.51
C PHE A 24 11.04 -2.92 -6.67
N ASN A 25 11.78 -2.65 -7.75
CA ASN A 25 13.09 -3.28 -7.96
C ASN A 25 14.10 -2.96 -6.85
N PHE A 26 14.01 -1.77 -6.28
CA PHE A 26 14.86 -1.37 -5.14
C PHE A 26 14.47 -2.13 -3.88
N PHE A 27 13.18 -2.22 -3.56
CA PHE A 27 12.69 -2.99 -2.42
C PHE A 27 12.99 -4.48 -2.59
N GLU A 28 12.77 -5.01 -3.80
CA GLU A 28 13.04 -6.40 -4.15
C GLU A 28 14.48 -6.80 -3.85
N MET A 29 15.44 -6.00 -4.29
CA MET A 29 16.86 -6.25 -4.05
C MET A 29 17.17 -6.35 -2.56
N ILE A 30 16.56 -5.49 -1.73
CA ILE A 30 16.81 -5.48 -0.29
C ILE A 30 16.13 -6.67 0.39
N VAL A 31 14.89 -6.97 0.02
CA VAL A 31 14.14 -8.11 0.55
C VAL A 31 14.83 -9.43 0.19
N ASP A 32 15.29 -9.57 -1.06
CA ASP A 32 15.99 -10.77 -1.50
C ASP A 32 17.35 -10.94 -0.78
N ASP A 33 18.09 -9.84 -0.52
CA ASP A 33 19.34 -9.85 0.26
C ASP A 33 19.10 -10.31 1.71
N LEU A 34 18.02 -9.90 2.33
CA LEU A 34 17.67 -10.25 3.71
C LEU A 34 17.09 -11.67 3.85
N LEU A 35 16.29 -12.13 2.89
CA LEU A 35 15.51 -13.37 3.00
C LEU A 35 15.95 -14.50 2.06
N HIS A 36 16.82 -14.23 1.10
CA HIS A 36 17.31 -15.22 0.13
C HIS A 36 16.20 -16.03 -0.56
N GLY A 37 15.10 -15.37 -0.92
CA GLY A 37 13.98 -15.96 -1.66
C GLY A 37 13.00 -16.79 -0.84
N LYS A 38 13.06 -16.75 0.49
CA LYS A 38 12.14 -17.49 1.38
C LYS A 38 11.80 -16.66 2.62
N GLY A 39 10.57 -16.84 3.13
CA GLY A 39 10.16 -16.21 4.38
C GLY A 39 8.75 -15.64 4.32
N ILE A 40 8.39 -14.96 5.40
CA ILE A 40 7.11 -14.27 5.57
C ILE A 40 7.34 -12.76 5.42
N TYR A 41 6.80 -12.21 4.35
CA TYR A 41 6.77 -10.77 4.07
C TYR A 41 5.42 -10.20 4.48
N ALA A 42 5.42 -9.17 5.30
CA ALA A 42 4.19 -8.52 5.76
C ALA A 42 4.21 -7.01 5.50
N GLU A 43 3.05 -6.44 5.18
CA GLU A 43 2.86 -5.00 4.98
C GLU A 43 1.83 -4.44 5.95
N THR A 44 2.09 -3.25 6.50
CA THR A 44 1.13 -2.55 7.37
C THR A 44 0.11 -1.72 6.60
N ASN A 45 0.51 -1.19 5.46
CA ASN A 45 -0.26 -0.31 4.60
C ASN A 45 -0.02 -0.75 3.15
N SER A 46 -0.81 -1.69 2.68
CA SER A 46 -0.51 -2.38 1.42
C SER A 46 -0.98 -1.63 0.17
N GLY A 47 -1.79 -0.59 0.32
CA GLY A 47 -2.25 0.24 -0.78
C GLY A 47 -2.83 -0.57 -1.93
N SER A 48 -2.24 -0.46 -3.12
CA SER A 48 -2.64 -1.24 -4.30
C SER A 48 -2.30 -2.73 -4.23
N ASN A 49 -1.61 -3.19 -3.18
CA ASN A 49 -1.08 -4.55 -3.03
C ASN A 49 -0.04 -4.97 -4.10
N GLY A 50 0.53 -4.01 -4.83
CA GLY A 50 1.47 -4.29 -5.93
C GLY A 50 2.71 -5.03 -5.46
N ASN A 51 3.40 -4.53 -4.43
CA ASN A 51 4.58 -5.18 -3.86
C ASN A 51 4.23 -6.55 -3.29
N ALA A 52 3.15 -6.63 -2.49
CA ALA A 52 2.67 -7.86 -1.88
C ALA A 52 2.45 -8.97 -2.92
N PHE A 53 1.78 -8.64 -4.01
CA PHE A 53 1.53 -9.58 -5.09
C PHE A 53 2.84 -10.08 -5.74
N MET A 54 3.78 -9.18 -6.00
CA MET A 54 5.06 -9.54 -6.60
C MET A 54 5.87 -10.48 -5.71
N TYR A 55 5.89 -10.25 -4.38
CA TYR A 55 6.55 -11.17 -3.45
C TYR A 55 5.83 -12.52 -3.35
N ALA A 56 4.49 -12.54 -3.35
CA ALA A 56 3.72 -13.78 -3.37
C ALA A 56 4.03 -14.62 -4.62
N LYS A 57 4.16 -13.97 -5.78
CA LYS A 57 4.54 -14.60 -7.05
C LYS A 57 5.96 -15.18 -7.02
N LYS A 58 6.88 -14.55 -6.31
CA LYS A 58 8.23 -15.07 -6.07
C LYS A 58 8.28 -16.24 -5.06
N GLY A 59 7.18 -16.56 -4.41
CA GLY A 59 7.06 -17.69 -3.50
C GLY A 59 7.24 -17.33 -2.02
N TYR A 60 7.28 -16.06 -1.66
CA TYR A 60 7.16 -15.63 -0.27
C TYR A 60 5.75 -15.93 0.27
N GLN A 61 5.66 -16.16 1.57
CA GLN A 61 4.37 -16.07 2.26
C GLN A 61 4.10 -14.59 2.49
N VAL A 62 2.93 -14.11 2.07
CA VAL A 62 2.61 -12.69 2.14
C VAL A 62 1.42 -12.44 3.04
N ILE A 63 1.57 -11.45 3.92
CA ILE A 63 0.51 -10.96 4.80
C ILE A 63 0.36 -9.46 4.57
N THR A 64 -0.83 -9.02 4.21
CA THR A 64 -1.11 -7.59 4.01
C THR A 64 -2.10 -7.07 5.01
N ASN A 65 -2.02 -5.79 5.26
CA ASN A 65 -3.02 -5.03 5.97
C ASN A 65 -3.21 -3.67 5.33
N ASP A 66 -4.42 -3.17 5.39
CA ASP A 66 -4.69 -1.78 5.12
C ASP A 66 -5.96 -1.35 5.86
N ALA A 67 -6.00 -0.12 6.35
CA ALA A 67 -7.20 0.46 6.92
C ALA A 67 -8.25 0.76 5.85
N SER A 68 -7.82 0.94 4.60
CA SER A 68 -8.69 1.16 3.44
C SER A 68 -9.40 -0.14 3.04
N GLU A 69 -10.71 -0.10 3.02
CA GLU A 69 -11.51 -1.23 2.55
C GLU A 69 -11.32 -1.49 1.04
N TYR A 70 -10.96 -0.47 0.27
CA TYR A 70 -10.58 -0.64 -1.13
C TYR A 70 -9.32 -1.49 -1.28
N SER A 71 -8.26 -1.15 -0.57
CA SER A 71 -7.03 -1.92 -0.57
C SER A 71 -7.25 -3.38 -0.16
N TYR A 72 -8.06 -3.60 0.89
CA TYR A 72 -8.48 -4.93 1.30
C TYR A 72 -9.27 -5.65 0.19
N SER A 73 -10.18 -4.96 -0.52
CA SER A 73 -10.94 -5.55 -1.63
C SER A 73 -10.06 -5.95 -2.79
N VAL A 74 -9.03 -5.18 -3.10
CA VAL A 74 -8.01 -5.54 -4.11
C VAL A 74 -7.27 -6.82 -3.69
N ALA A 75 -6.81 -6.88 -2.43
CA ALA A 75 -6.17 -8.08 -1.91
C ALA A 75 -7.09 -9.31 -2.01
N LYS A 76 -8.38 -9.17 -1.65
CA LYS A 76 -9.37 -10.25 -1.74
C LYS A 76 -9.67 -10.65 -3.18
N ALA A 77 -9.69 -9.71 -4.11
CA ALA A 77 -9.84 -10.01 -5.54
C ALA A 77 -8.71 -10.93 -6.04
N ILE A 78 -7.48 -10.65 -5.61
CA ILE A 78 -6.30 -11.45 -5.94
C ILE A 78 -6.37 -12.85 -5.28
N MET A 79 -6.84 -12.94 -4.05
CA MET A 79 -6.92 -14.18 -3.25
C MET A 79 -8.05 -15.12 -3.63
N SER A 80 -8.95 -14.72 -4.49
CA SER A 80 -10.06 -15.55 -4.98
C SER A 80 -11.32 -15.68 -4.12
N ASP A 81 -11.48 -14.86 -3.12
CA ASP A 81 -12.72 -14.89 -2.33
C ASP A 81 -13.89 -14.28 -3.10
N ASN A 82 -14.91 -15.08 -3.33
CA ASN A 82 -16.18 -14.61 -3.88
C ASN A 82 -17.11 -14.28 -2.73
N ILE A 83 -17.33 -13.01 -2.50
CA ILE A 83 -18.31 -12.53 -1.50
C ILE A 83 -19.24 -11.56 -2.22
N PRO A 84 -20.55 -11.74 -2.08
CA PRO A 84 -21.52 -10.80 -2.62
C PRO A 84 -21.24 -9.38 -2.13
N THR A 85 -21.25 -8.44 -3.04
CA THR A 85 -21.03 -7.03 -2.75
C THR A 85 -22.33 -6.29 -3.02
N GLU A 86 -22.75 -5.50 -2.05
CA GLU A 86 -23.90 -4.60 -2.22
C GLU A 86 -23.38 -3.22 -2.58
N PHE A 87 -24.04 -2.59 -3.55
CA PHE A 87 -23.78 -1.22 -3.92
C PHE A 87 -24.83 -0.30 -3.27
N ASN A 88 -24.45 0.96 -3.10
CA ASN A 88 -25.38 1.98 -2.68
C ASN A 88 -26.59 2.05 -3.64
N SER A 89 -27.79 2.18 -3.11
CA SER A 89 -29.03 2.23 -3.91
C SER A 89 -29.00 3.28 -5.03
N LYS A 90 -28.25 4.35 -4.84
CA LYS A 90 -27.99 5.36 -5.86
C LYS A 90 -27.26 4.80 -7.10
N TYR A 91 -26.57 3.67 -6.94
CA TYR A 91 -25.75 3.03 -7.96
C TYR A 91 -26.21 1.60 -8.28
N GLU A 92 -27.53 1.35 -8.26
CA GLU A 92 -28.12 0.02 -8.55
C GLU A 92 -27.65 -0.55 -9.91
N TRP A 93 -27.30 0.30 -10.88
CA TRP A 93 -26.76 -0.12 -12.16
C TRP A 93 -25.41 -0.84 -12.05
N LEU A 94 -24.70 -0.75 -10.90
CA LEU A 94 -23.48 -1.50 -10.61
C LEU A 94 -23.75 -2.93 -10.09
N ASN A 95 -25.00 -3.29 -9.77
CA ASN A 95 -25.33 -4.59 -9.19
C ASN A 95 -24.90 -5.78 -10.05
N LYS A 96 -24.79 -5.60 -11.37
CA LYS A 96 -24.27 -6.65 -12.26
C LYS A 96 -22.79 -7.03 -12.01
N TYR A 97 -22.06 -6.23 -11.24
CA TYR A 97 -20.65 -6.48 -10.85
C TYR A 97 -20.50 -6.85 -9.38
N SER A 98 -21.61 -7.08 -8.66
CA SER A 98 -21.63 -7.20 -7.19
C SER A 98 -21.39 -8.61 -6.65
N ASP A 99 -21.10 -9.59 -7.49
CA ASP A 99 -21.00 -11.00 -7.12
C ASP A 99 -19.64 -11.42 -6.54
N SER A 100 -18.64 -10.53 -6.60
CA SER A 100 -17.28 -10.86 -6.18
C SER A 100 -16.45 -9.64 -5.78
N TYR A 101 -15.38 -9.85 -5.02
CA TYR A 101 -14.38 -8.82 -4.76
C TYR A 101 -13.69 -8.32 -6.04
N ILE A 102 -13.59 -9.16 -7.08
CA ILE A 102 -13.10 -8.75 -8.39
C ILE A 102 -13.98 -7.64 -8.95
N GLY A 103 -15.29 -7.83 -8.95
CA GLY A 103 -16.22 -6.80 -9.42
C GLY A 103 -16.11 -5.51 -8.61
N ARG A 104 -16.04 -5.64 -7.28
CA ARG A 104 -15.91 -4.50 -6.36
C ARG A 104 -14.62 -3.70 -6.60
N ALA A 105 -13.49 -4.38 -6.65
CA ALA A 105 -12.20 -3.74 -6.91
C ALA A 105 -12.16 -3.10 -8.31
N SER A 106 -12.74 -3.79 -9.31
CA SER A 106 -12.77 -3.30 -10.69
C SER A 106 -13.61 -2.03 -10.86
N VAL A 107 -14.79 -1.98 -10.25
CA VAL A 107 -15.63 -0.78 -10.27
C VAL A 107 -14.89 0.41 -9.68
N PHE A 108 -14.32 0.24 -8.48
CA PHE A 108 -13.62 1.33 -7.83
C PHE A 108 -12.40 1.78 -8.63
N ALA A 109 -11.55 0.84 -9.07
CA ALA A 109 -10.37 1.16 -9.87
C ALA A 109 -10.74 1.92 -11.15
N SER A 110 -11.84 1.53 -11.82
CA SER A 110 -12.32 2.19 -13.01
C SER A 110 -12.81 3.62 -12.75
N VAL A 111 -13.52 3.83 -11.65
CA VAL A 111 -13.97 5.17 -11.25
C VAL A 111 -12.78 6.08 -10.97
N VAL A 112 -11.79 5.61 -10.25
CA VAL A 112 -10.59 6.40 -9.94
C VAL A 112 -9.76 6.68 -11.20
N ASP A 113 -9.60 5.68 -12.07
CA ASP A 113 -8.82 5.80 -13.30
C ASP A 113 -9.44 6.82 -14.29
N LEU A 114 -10.76 6.78 -14.46
CA LEU A 114 -11.46 7.66 -15.41
C LEU A 114 -11.73 9.05 -14.84
N TYR A 115 -12.06 9.14 -13.58
CA TYR A 115 -12.60 10.39 -13.00
C TYR A 115 -11.70 10.99 -11.92
N GLY A 116 -10.65 10.26 -11.48
CA GLY A 116 -9.74 10.72 -10.43
C GLY A 116 -10.32 10.66 -9.02
N TYR A 117 -9.53 11.10 -8.06
CA TYR A 117 -9.87 10.99 -6.62
C TYR A 117 -10.90 12.02 -6.12
N ASN A 118 -11.22 13.04 -6.92
CA ASN A 118 -12.17 14.09 -6.55
C ASN A 118 -13.44 14.05 -7.42
N ALA A 119 -13.67 12.98 -8.15
CA ALA A 119 -14.71 12.91 -9.13
C ALA A 119 -16.11 12.66 -8.53
N GLU A 120 -17.10 13.23 -9.16
CA GLU A 120 -18.47 12.79 -9.00
C GLU A 120 -18.67 11.48 -9.78
N ILE A 121 -19.16 10.46 -9.07
CA ILE A 121 -19.48 9.18 -9.67
C ILE A 121 -20.67 9.37 -10.61
N PRO A 122 -20.61 8.88 -11.86
CA PRO A 122 -21.74 9.00 -12.79
C PRO A 122 -23.03 8.44 -12.19
N SER A 123 -24.14 9.09 -12.49
CA SER A 123 -25.47 8.63 -12.05
C SER A 123 -25.95 7.39 -12.81
N GLU A 124 -25.33 7.07 -13.95
CA GLU A 124 -25.65 5.95 -14.81
C GLU A 124 -24.39 5.36 -15.47
N LEU A 125 -24.49 4.12 -15.89
CA LEU A 125 -23.42 3.44 -16.60
C LEU A 125 -23.30 4.00 -18.02
N ASN A 126 -22.14 4.51 -18.38
CA ASN A 126 -21.78 4.83 -19.74
C ASN A 126 -20.83 3.78 -20.34
N SER A 127 -20.67 3.80 -21.66
CA SER A 127 -19.87 2.79 -22.38
C SER A 127 -18.39 2.81 -21.96
N GLU A 128 -17.82 3.97 -21.69
CA GLU A 128 -16.43 4.13 -21.29
C GLU A 128 -16.16 3.50 -19.92
N LEU A 129 -17.03 3.76 -18.93
CA LEU A 129 -16.93 3.16 -17.61
C LEU A 129 -17.16 1.64 -17.67
N GLU A 130 -18.10 1.17 -18.49
CA GLU A 130 -18.35 -0.26 -18.66
C GLU A 130 -17.13 -0.98 -19.27
N GLU A 131 -16.53 -0.40 -20.30
CA GLU A 131 -15.32 -0.94 -20.93
C GLU A 131 -14.19 -1.01 -19.91
N LYS A 132 -13.96 0.07 -19.17
CA LYS A 132 -12.92 0.12 -18.14
C LYS A 132 -13.14 -0.88 -17.01
N ILE A 133 -14.37 -1.07 -16.54
CA ILE A 133 -14.68 -2.11 -15.54
C ILE A 133 -14.35 -3.50 -16.07
N ASN A 134 -14.70 -3.79 -17.33
CA ASN A 134 -14.42 -5.09 -17.94
C ASN A 134 -12.90 -5.33 -18.13
N GLU A 135 -12.12 -4.28 -18.44
CA GLU A 135 -10.67 -4.34 -18.46
C GLU A 135 -10.11 -4.77 -17.10
N TYR A 136 -10.54 -4.12 -16.01
CA TYR A 136 -10.09 -4.45 -14.66
C TYR A 136 -10.57 -5.83 -14.20
N ILE A 137 -11.79 -6.25 -14.55
CA ILE A 137 -12.27 -7.63 -14.29
C ILE A 137 -11.34 -8.65 -14.95
N SER A 138 -11.01 -8.43 -16.22
CA SER A 138 -10.08 -9.30 -16.96
C SER A 138 -8.70 -9.33 -16.33
N TYR A 139 -8.21 -8.15 -15.92
CA TYR A 139 -6.93 -7.98 -15.26
C TYR A 139 -6.87 -8.74 -13.91
N PHE A 140 -7.82 -8.54 -13.00
CA PHE A 140 -7.87 -9.25 -11.72
C PHE A 140 -8.08 -10.74 -11.88
N THR A 141 -8.89 -11.17 -12.88
CA THR A 141 -9.09 -12.59 -13.18
C THR A 141 -7.80 -13.24 -13.63
N LYS A 142 -7.01 -12.57 -14.47
CA LYS A 142 -5.69 -13.04 -14.89
C LYS A 142 -4.76 -13.22 -13.70
N ILE A 143 -4.65 -12.19 -12.83
CA ILE A 143 -3.81 -12.23 -11.63
C ILE A 143 -4.21 -13.37 -10.70
N LYS A 144 -5.52 -13.51 -10.42
CA LYS A 144 -6.05 -14.57 -9.58
C LYS A 144 -5.68 -15.99 -10.07
N ASN A 145 -5.59 -16.17 -11.37
CA ASN A 145 -5.22 -17.46 -11.96
C ASN A 145 -3.71 -17.74 -11.91
N GLU A 146 -2.89 -16.78 -11.49
CA GLU A 146 -1.48 -17.03 -11.29
C GLU A 146 -1.28 -17.84 -9.99
N LYS A 147 -0.31 -18.75 -10.01
CA LYS A 147 0.04 -19.53 -8.82
C LYS A 147 0.77 -18.66 -7.82
N ILE A 148 0.06 -18.14 -6.84
CA ILE A 148 0.62 -17.50 -5.67
C ILE A 148 0.60 -18.46 -4.48
N ARG A 149 1.65 -18.42 -3.65
CA ARG A 149 1.88 -19.46 -2.66
C ARG A 149 1.00 -19.34 -1.42
N SER A 150 0.99 -18.22 -0.80
CA SER A 150 0.19 -17.93 0.40
C SER A 150 0.02 -16.43 0.53
N PHE A 151 -1.21 -16.00 0.61
CA PHE A 151 -1.54 -14.60 0.72
C PHE A 151 -2.67 -14.45 1.73
N LYS A 152 -2.46 -13.66 2.77
CA LYS A 152 -3.47 -13.36 3.81
C LYS A 152 -3.62 -11.86 3.92
N SER A 153 -4.84 -11.36 3.96
CA SER A 153 -5.09 -9.93 4.09
C SER A 153 -5.99 -9.61 5.26
N TYR A 154 -5.71 -8.48 5.90
CA TYR A 154 -6.48 -7.90 6.98
C TYR A 154 -6.97 -6.50 6.60
N ASN A 155 -8.08 -6.08 7.21
CA ASN A 155 -8.60 -4.70 7.12
C ASN A 155 -8.74 -4.15 8.53
N GLU A 156 -7.64 -3.68 9.07
CA GLU A 156 -7.53 -3.23 10.45
C GLU A 156 -6.75 -1.89 10.48
N ASP A 157 -6.96 -1.10 11.52
CA ASP A 157 -5.99 -0.04 11.81
C ASP A 157 -4.63 -0.63 12.16
N LEU A 158 -3.57 0.16 12.00
CA LEU A 158 -2.19 -0.26 12.18
C LEU A 158 -1.95 -1.01 13.50
N TYR A 159 -2.41 -0.45 14.61
CA TYR A 159 -2.13 -1.03 15.93
C TYR A 159 -2.98 -2.25 16.24
N ASN A 160 -4.21 -2.31 15.73
CA ASN A 160 -5.05 -3.51 15.80
C ASN A 160 -4.43 -4.64 15.00
N TYR A 161 -3.90 -4.35 13.80
CA TYR A 161 -3.21 -5.32 12.98
C TYR A 161 -1.97 -5.91 13.70
N LEU A 162 -1.07 -5.06 14.18
CA LEU A 162 0.12 -5.52 14.91
C LEU A 162 -0.24 -6.33 16.15
N ARG A 163 -1.26 -5.90 16.91
CA ARG A 163 -1.77 -6.66 18.07
C ARG A 163 -2.38 -8.00 17.66
N LYS A 164 -3.05 -8.06 16.52
CA LYS A 164 -3.67 -9.28 15.99
C LYS A 164 -2.62 -10.31 15.61
N LEU A 165 -1.59 -9.91 14.87
CA LEU A 165 -0.47 -10.80 14.54
C LEU A 165 0.20 -11.34 15.81
N ARG A 166 0.45 -10.49 16.79
CA ARG A 166 1.00 -10.89 18.08
C ARG A 166 0.10 -11.87 18.84
N LYS A 167 -1.21 -11.63 18.88
CA LYS A 167 -2.20 -12.53 19.51
C LYS A 167 -2.26 -13.88 18.81
N GLU A 168 -2.17 -13.88 17.48
CA GLU A 168 -2.14 -15.09 16.65
C GLU A 168 -0.76 -15.78 16.68
N LYS A 169 0.23 -15.21 17.38
CA LYS A 169 1.62 -15.69 17.46
C LYS A 169 2.27 -15.81 16.07
N ILE A 170 1.94 -14.91 15.17
CA ILE A 170 2.53 -14.83 13.85
C ILE A 170 3.77 -13.93 13.93
N ASN A 171 4.94 -14.53 13.79
CA ASN A 171 6.18 -13.82 13.56
C ASN A 171 6.42 -13.72 12.06
N VAL A 172 6.93 -12.57 11.62
CA VAL A 172 7.26 -12.34 10.22
C VAL A 172 8.76 -12.10 10.04
N ASP A 173 9.29 -12.45 8.89
CA ASP A 173 10.69 -12.17 8.61
C ASP A 173 10.90 -10.70 8.28
N ILE A 174 10.01 -10.12 7.48
CA ILE A 174 10.01 -8.70 7.16
C ILE A 174 8.63 -8.09 7.44
N MET A 175 8.64 -6.97 8.17
CA MET A 175 7.50 -6.05 8.28
C MET A 175 7.82 -4.79 7.48
N PHE A 176 7.21 -4.63 6.32
CA PHE A 176 7.31 -3.42 5.51
C PHE A 176 6.31 -2.38 5.99
N MET A 177 6.80 -1.17 6.23
CA MET A 177 6.03 -0.05 6.77
C MET A 177 6.21 1.17 5.86
N ASP A 178 5.16 1.48 5.13
CA ASP A 178 5.03 2.71 4.37
C ASP A 178 3.78 3.44 4.82
N PHE A 179 3.94 4.64 5.32
CA PHE A 179 2.85 5.38 5.95
C PHE A 179 2.29 6.46 5.02
N ALA A 180 1.07 6.92 5.32
CA ALA A 180 0.53 8.17 4.79
C ALA A 180 1.31 9.36 5.36
N TRP A 181 2.53 9.55 4.86
CA TRP A 181 3.42 10.60 5.32
C TRP A 181 2.82 11.99 5.09
N PRO A 182 2.96 12.92 6.06
CA PRO A 182 2.63 14.32 5.82
C PRO A 182 3.45 14.89 4.65
N TRP A 183 2.90 15.88 3.99
CA TRP A 183 3.66 16.66 3.02
C TRP A 183 4.86 17.36 3.67
N ARG A 184 5.83 17.77 2.86
CA ARG A 184 7.07 18.39 3.35
C ARG A 184 6.85 19.61 4.25
N ASP A 185 5.78 20.36 4.04
CA ASP A 185 5.37 21.48 4.91
C ASP A 185 4.76 21.01 6.24
N GLY A 186 4.49 19.71 6.36
CA GLY A 186 3.91 19.06 7.54
C GLY A 186 2.39 19.04 7.57
N SER A 187 1.73 19.45 6.50
CA SER A 187 0.28 19.29 6.34
C SER A 187 -0.09 17.82 6.14
N LYS A 188 -1.33 17.46 6.47
CA LYS A 188 -1.86 16.10 6.31
C LYS A 188 -2.09 15.77 4.84
N THR A 189 -1.87 14.51 4.49
CA THR A 189 -2.15 13.95 3.16
C THR A 189 -3.61 13.49 3.10
N GLU A 190 -4.53 14.43 2.92
CA GLU A 190 -5.99 14.17 2.98
C GLU A 190 -6.50 13.32 1.81
N GLU A 191 -5.72 13.11 0.79
CA GLU A 191 -6.05 12.32 -0.41
C GLU A 191 -6.40 10.87 -0.08
N TYR A 192 -5.82 10.31 0.98
CA TYR A 192 -6.19 8.97 1.45
C TYR A 192 -7.63 8.91 1.96
N ASN A 193 -8.08 9.95 2.67
CA ASN A 193 -9.47 10.04 3.12
C ASN A 193 -10.42 10.26 1.95
N THR A 194 -10.02 11.03 0.94
CA THR A 194 -10.81 11.25 -0.25
C THR A 194 -11.06 9.93 -0.99
N THR A 195 -10.03 9.11 -1.17
CA THR A 195 -10.14 7.76 -1.75
C THR A 195 -11.12 6.89 -0.96
N ALA A 196 -11.00 6.90 0.37
CA ALA A 196 -11.88 6.14 1.26
C ALA A 196 -13.34 6.60 1.17
N ASN A 197 -13.58 7.91 1.07
CA ASN A 197 -14.91 8.48 0.95
C ASN A 197 -15.58 8.09 -0.37
N ILE A 198 -14.84 8.12 -1.50
CA ILE A 198 -15.36 7.68 -2.80
C ILE A 198 -15.80 6.21 -2.69
N TYR A 199 -14.95 5.36 -2.13
CA TYR A 199 -15.26 3.95 -1.97
C TYR A 199 -16.53 3.74 -1.12
N SER A 200 -16.64 4.43 0.01
CA SER A 200 -17.81 4.37 0.88
C SER A 200 -19.08 4.88 0.23
N ASN A 201 -18.98 5.83 -0.68
CA ASN A 201 -20.13 6.33 -1.43
C ASN A 201 -20.66 5.32 -2.47
N ILE A 202 -19.81 4.44 -2.97
CA ILE A 202 -20.20 3.41 -3.94
C ILE A 202 -20.87 2.23 -3.24
N PHE A 203 -20.37 1.82 -2.07
CA PHE A 203 -20.78 0.59 -1.39
C PHE A 203 -21.52 0.88 -0.09
N GLU A 204 -22.78 0.45 0.00
CA GLU A 204 -23.70 0.79 1.12
C GLU A 204 -23.19 0.36 2.50
N LYS A 205 -22.47 -0.73 2.59
CA LYS A 205 -22.02 -1.32 3.86
C LYS A 205 -20.53 -1.16 4.08
N SER A 206 -19.88 -0.33 3.28
CA SER A 206 -18.47 -0.08 3.48
C SER A 206 -18.25 0.66 4.80
N LYS A 207 -17.33 0.18 5.59
CA LYS A 207 -16.86 0.94 6.75
C LYS A 207 -16.08 2.12 6.21
N ILE A 208 -16.41 3.33 6.66
CA ILE A 208 -15.53 4.48 6.43
C ILE A 208 -14.25 4.16 7.19
N PRO A 209 -13.13 3.92 6.51
CA PRO A 209 -11.90 3.61 7.19
C PRO A 209 -11.49 4.82 8.02
N ASN A 210 -11.21 4.58 9.28
CA ASN A 210 -10.51 5.56 10.10
C ASN A 210 -9.02 5.47 9.74
N ILE A 211 -8.68 5.98 8.56
CA ILE A 211 -7.26 6.10 8.18
C ILE A 211 -6.67 7.14 9.10
N GLU A 212 -5.80 6.69 9.99
CA GLU A 212 -5.08 7.58 10.89
C GLU A 212 -4.03 8.35 10.06
N ILE A 213 -4.41 9.56 9.66
CA ILE A 213 -3.53 10.47 8.94
C ILE A 213 -2.78 11.32 9.96
N TRP A 214 -1.47 11.27 9.86
CA TRP A 214 -0.57 11.99 10.75
C TRP A 214 -0.21 13.37 10.20
N ASP A 215 0.08 14.29 11.10
CA ASP A 215 0.61 15.61 10.79
C ASP A 215 2.00 15.79 11.42
N LYS A 216 2.59 16.94 11.18
CA LYS A 216 3.92 17.30 11.71
C LYS A 216 4.05 17.13 13.23
N LYS A 217 2.95 17.25 13.99
CA LYS A 217 2.98 17.25 15.45
C LYS A 217 3.09 15.84 16.02
N ASN A 218 2.54 14.84 15.32
CA ASN A 218 2.37 13.50 15.86
C ASN A 218 3.04 12.39 15.06
N VAL A 219 3.48 12.66 13.81
CA VAL A 219 4.01 11.63 12.91
C VAL A 219 5.23 10.92 13.51
N ILE A 220 6.17 11.65 14.09
CA ILE A 220 7.41 11.06 14.63
C ILE A 220 7.10 10.10 15.78
N ASP A 221 6.28 10.53 16.75
CA ASP A 221 5.93 9.70 17.90
C ASP A 221 5.16 8.45 17.45
N ASN A 222 4.24 8.59 16.51
CA ASN A 222 3.48 7.47 15.96
C ASN A 222 4.36 6.48 15.19
N VAL A 223 5.28 6.97 14.34
CA VAL A 223 6.24 6.11 13.64
C VAL A 223 7.12 5.34 14.62
N ILE A 224 7.71 6.02 15.60
CA ILE A 224 8.55 5.38 16.62
C ILE A 224 7.77 4.31 17.37
N LYS A 225 6.53 4.61 17.78
CA LYS A 225 5.67 3.63 18.45
C LYS A 225 5.35 2.44 17.54
N ALA A 226 4.98 2.69 16.29
CA ALA A 226 4.67 1.63 15.33
C ALA A 226 5.86 0.70 15.06
N VAL A 227 7.05 1.28 14.85
CA VAL A 227 8.29 0.52 14.64
C VAL A 227 8.62 -0.35 15.88
N LYS A 228 8.48 0.22 17.10
CA LYS A 228 8.70 -0.53 18.34
C LYS A 228 7.74 -1.71 18.51
N GLU A 229 6.48 -1.56 18.10
CA GLU A 229 5.52 -2.67 18.13
C GLU A 229 5.80 -3.71 17.04
N ALA A 230 6.16 -3.27 15.83
CA ALA A 230 6.50 -4.16 14.72
C ALA A 230 7.76 -5.02 15.03
N LYS A 231 8.77 -4.43 15.65
CA LYS A 231 9.99 -5.15 16.07
C LYS A 231 9.71 -6.39 16.93
N LYS A 232 8.68 -6.34 17.76
CA LYS A 232 8.32 -7.46 18.66
C LYS A 232 7.84 -8.71 17.94
N ILE A 233 7.49 -8.61 16.66
CA ILE A 233 6.91 -9.68 15.85
C ILE A 233 7.62 -9.88 14.52
N SER A 234 8.74 -9.20 14.30
CA SER A 234 9.49 -9.32 13.03
C SER A 234 10.98 -9.44 13.25
N LYS A 235 11.69 -10.10 12.31
CA LYS A 235 13.16 -10.10 12.26
C LYS A 235 13.70 -8.77 11.77
N TYR A 236 13.05 -8.21 10.76
CA TYR A 236 13.39 -6.93 10.18
C TYR A 236 12.14 -6.05 10.01
N VAL A 237 12.28 -4.79 10.37
CA VAL A 237 11.33 -3.74 9.99
C VAL A 237 11.97 -2.94 8.88
N LEU A 238 11.31 -2.86 7.74
CA LEU A 238 11.69 -2.01 6.62
C LEU A 238 10.78 -0.78 6.63
N LEU A 239 11.32 0.35 7.06
CA LEU A 239 10.59 1.62 7.12
C LEU A 239 10.94 2.46 5.88
N SER A 240 9.94 2.72 5.04
CA SER A 240 10.05 3.52 3.83
C SER A 240 9.77 4.99 4.12
N ASN A 241 10.55 5.90 3.53
CA ASN A 241 10.31 7.34 3.54
C ASN A 241 10.89 7.99 2.29
N GLN A 242 10.28 9.07 1.83
CA GLN A 242 10.72 9.81 0.63
C GLN A 242 11.28 11.18 1.00
N SER A 243 12.19 11.67 0.17
CA SER A 243 12.77 13.01 0.34
C SER A 243 11.76 14.17 0.27
N SER A 244 10.59 13.91 -0.32
CA SER A 244 9.49 14.88 -0.43
C SER A 244 8.58 14.94 0.79
N ASN A 245 8.73 13.98 1.72
CA ASN A 245 7.87 13.83 2.88
C ASN A 245 8.36 14.64 4.10
N TYR A 246 7.49 14.74 5.10
CA TYR A 246 7.84 15.09 6.46
C TYR A 246 7.59 13.87 7.37
N PRO A 247 8.51 13.54 8.31
CA PRO A 247 9.81 14.16 8.56
C PRO A 247 10.80 13.98 7.42
N THR A 248 11.73 14.93 7.26
CA THR A 248 12.85 14.70 6.33
C THR A 248 13.69 13.52 6.82
N PRO A 249 14.47 12.87 5.95
CA PRO A 249 15.32 11.75 6.33
C PRO A 249 16.17 12.06 7.57
N GLU A 250 16.80 13.21 7.62
CA GLU A 250 17.68 13.60 8.74
C GLU A 250 16.92 13.73 10.07
N VAL A 251 15.70 14.26 10.02
CA VAL A 251 14.84 14.39 11.21
C VAL A 251 14.39 13.01 11.69
N LEU A 252 14.02 12.12 10.76
CA LEU A 252 13.62 10.76 11.08
C LEU A 252 14.79 9.95 11.68
N GLU A 253 15.98 10.05 11.10
CA GLU A 253 17.20 9.39 11.58
C GLU A 253 17.53 9.77 13.01
N VAL A 254 17.51 11.08 13.31
CA VAL A 254 17.72 11.57 14.68
C VAL A 254 16.67 11.01 15.63
N ALA A 255 15.40 10.95 15.20
CA ALA A 255 14.32 10.42 16.03
C ALA A 255 14.49 8.91 16.30
N LEU A 256 14.83 8.11 15.27
CA LEU A 256 15.11 6.69 15.41
C LEU A 256 16.22 6.44 16.40
N LEU A 257 17.38 7.09 16.24
CA LEU A 257 18.54 6.92 17.13
C LEU A 257 18.25 7.34 18.57
N LYS A 258 17.60 8.49 18.79
CA LYS A 258 17.20 8.94 20.14
C LYS A 258 16.26 7.95 20.85
N ASN A 259 15.57 7.12 20.11
CA ASN A 259 14.67 6.10 20.64
C ASN A 259 15.28 4.72 20.70
N GLY A 260 16.60 4.57 20.48
CA GLY A 260 17.33 3.31 20.51
C GLY A 260 17.01 2.37 19.33
N LEU A 261 16.50 2.93 18.25
CA LEU A 261 16.22 2.19 17.01
C LEU A 261 17.42 2.34 16.07
N ASN A 262 18.37 1.40 16.20
CA ASN A 262 19.50 1.33 15.26
C ASN A 262 19.02 0.80 13.92
N TYR A 263 19.58 1.32 12.84
CA TYR A 263 19.20 0.99 11.48
C TYR A 263 20.39 0.98 10.53
N ASP A 264 20.27 0.19 9.47
CA ASP A 264 21.03 0.38 8.25
C ASP A 264 20.17 1.15 7.26
N ILE A 265 20.76 2.11 6.55
CA ILE A 265 20.05 2.90 5.56
C ILE A 265 20.40 2.43 4.15
N ARG A 266 19.37 2.24 3.34
CA ARG A 266 19.46 2.05 1.90
C ARG A 266 18.70 3.18 1.24
N HIS A 267 19.24 3.74 0.15
CA HIS A 267 18.54 4.76 -0.60
C HIS A 267 18.75 4.60 -2.10
N THR A 268 17.78 5.02 -2.86
CA THR A 268 17.85 5.08 -4.32
C THR A 268 17.40 6.45 -4.81
N MET A 269 17.87 6.81 -5.98
CA MET A 269 17.43 8.01 -6.69
C MET A 269 16.77 7.56 -7.99
N LEU A 270 15.53 7.97 -8.21
CA LEU A 270 14.90 7.84 -9.51
C LEU A 270 15.36 8.98 -10.41
N THR A 271 15.81 8.61 -11.58
CA THR A 271 16.10 9.54 -12.67
C THR A 271 15.05 9.35 -13.76
N ASP A 272 13.78 9.58 -13.44
CA ASP A 272 12.74 9.54 -14.45
C ASP A 272 12.49 10.95 -14.97
N ALA A 273 12.81 11.15 -16.24
CA ALA A 273 12.46 12.34 -17.03
C ALA A 273 10.93 12.53 -17.19
N GLU A 274 10.12 11.59 -16.68
CA GLU A 274 8.66 11.66 -16.75
C GLU A 274 8.04 12.46 -15.58
N TYR A 275 8.83 12.90 -14.61
CA TYR A 275 8.36 13.77 -13.54
C TYR A 275 8.85 15.21 -13.78
N GLU A 276 8.34 15.83 -14.82
CA GLU A 276 8.32 17.29 -14.88
C GLU A 276 7.24 17.75 -13.86
N ASP A 277 7.66 18.55 -12.88
CA ASP A 277 6.69 19.29 -12.10
C ASP A 277 5.94 20.25 -13.04
N ASN A 278 4.80 20.80 -12.60
CA ASN A 278 4.01 21.75 -13.40
C ASN A 278 4.79 23.02 -13.83
N LEU A 279 6.07 23.09 -13.52
CA LEU A 279 7.00 24.19 -13.83
C LEU A 279 8.13 23.74 -14.78
N GLY A 280 8.11 22.50 -15.30
CA GLY A 280 9.13 21.97 -16.21
C GLY A 280 10.49 21.72 -15.54
N LYS A 281 10.53 21.53 -14.22
CA LYS A 281 11.76 21.18 -13.50
C LYS A 281 11.82 19.69 -13.24
N GLU A 282 12.96 19.06 -13.58
CA GLU A 282 13.24 17.70 -13.17
C GLU A 282 13.23 17.61 -11.64
N SER A 283 12.26 16.92 -11.07
CA SER A 283 12.20 16.67 -9.64
C SER A 283 12.82 15.32 -9.33
N PHE A 284 13.97 15.33 -8.66
CA PHE A 284 14.62 14.11 -8.20
C PHE A 284 13.97 13.66 -6.89
N PHE A 285 13.35 12.47 -6.89
CA PHE A 285 12.87 11.85 -5.68
C PHE A 285 13.88 10.80 -5.20
N ARG A 286 14.20 10.83 -3.91
CA ARG A 286 14.94 9.75 -3.25
C ARG A 286 14.00 8.97 -2.38
N GLU A 287 14.05 7.66 -2.53
CA GLU A 287 13.45 6.70 -1.61
C GLU A 287 14.51 6.26 -0.60
N TYR A 288 14.16 6.29 0.66
CA TYR A 288 14.98 5.83 1.77
C TYR A 288 14.30 4.62 2.41
N LEU A 289 15.06 3.57 2.60
CA LEU A 289 14.60 2.38 3.32
C LEU A 289 15.50 2.17 4.53
N TYR A 290 14.93 2.29 5.71
CA TYR A 290 15.58 2.04 6.97
C TYR A 290 15.37 0.58 7.33
N VAL A 291 16.46 -0.19 7.39
CA VAL A 291 16.47 -1.60 7.77
C VAL A 291 16.74 -1.68 9.27
N ILE A 292 15.73 -1.95 10.07
CA ILE A 292 15.80 -2.01 11.51
C ILE A 292 15.68 -3.45 11.95
N ARG A 293 16.67 -3.96 12.69
CA ARG A 293 16.61 -5.32 13.22
C ARG A 293 15.52 -5.42 14.29
N GLY A 294 14.67 -6.45 14.16
CA GLY A 294 13.61 -6.75 15.12
C GLY A 294 14.12 -7.52 16.35
N ASP A 295 13.18 -7.94 17.18
CA ASP A 295 13.44 -8.64 18.43
C ASP A 295 13.17 -10.16 18.30
N VAL A 296 12.74 -10.62 17.12
CA VAL A 296 12.55 -12.04 16.80
C VAL A 296 13.86 -12.60 16.28
N ASP A 297 14.36 -13.61 16.97
CA ASP A 297 15.58 -14.34 16.59
C ASP A 297 15.35 -15.30 15.41
N ASP A 298 16.46 -15.74 14.79
CA ASP A 298 16.50 -16.67 13.66
C ASP A 298 15.95 -18.06 14.01
#